data_9a1244ac3c2d6c0a35b49cc8ba7ce27e
#
_entry.id   9a1244ac3c2d6c0a35b49cc8ba7ce27e
#
_cell.length_a   1.000
_cell.length_b   1.000
_cell.length_c   1.000
_cell.angle_alpha   90.00
_cell.angle_beta   90.00
_cell.angle_gamma   90.00
#
_symmetry.space_group_name_H-M   'P 1'
#
loop_
_entity.id
_entity.type
_entity.pdbx_description
1 polymer ?
#
loop_
_entity_poly.entity_id
_entity_poly.type
_entity_poly.pdbx_seq_one_letter_code
_entity_poly.pdbx_strand_id
1 'polypeptide(L)'
;MIHRRAFCKALAAAPLAAPMLLGSVSAEEMSGIVIVSQHGLPYLPLMVMDTLKLVEKHATKAGVRLLKPDYKTLGGTQSLIDALLSGQMNFGVTGVPGLATLWDKTAGTPNEVRALSAVQSMPFMLVTNRESIKTIRDFTDKDKIALPAVKVSSQAICLQMAAAKEWGQDQYARLDPFTITRPHPDAATSVISKATEVNSHYSVAPYYYYELAAPGVHNVLKSYDTLGGPATNGVMIMAKKFRDANPRVTAAVYAALNEAGDFINKNSGQAAEIYVKTTNEKRSTKDEMIKFISDPDNVWTTVPQQSMEFAQFMNKVGTMKRLPSSWKDIFMPESHELKGS
;
A
#
# COMPACT_ATOMS: atom_id res chain seq x y z
N MET A 1 -85.87 47.93 -8.16
CA MET A 1 -86.00 48.64 -6.86
C MET A 1 -85.23 47.89 -5.81
N ILE A 2 -84.38 48.64 -5.10
CA ILE A 2 -83.83 48.36 -3.78
C ILE A 2 -82.69 47.32 -3.66
N HIS A 3 -81.53 47.91 -3.49
CA HIS A 3 -80.25 47.45 -2.90
C HIS A 3 -80.34 46.62 -1.64
N ARG A 4 -79.38 45.69 -1.45
CA ARG A 4 -78.67 45.51 -0.19
C ARG A 4 -77.24 44.98 -0.43
N ARG A 5 -76.29 45.83 -0.11
CA ARG A 5 -74.86 45.49 0.02
C ARG A 5 -74.67 44.69 1.30
N ALA A 6 -74.00 43.55 1.20
CA ALA A 6 -73.44 42.82 2.35
C ALA A 6 -71.89 42.83 2.25
N PHE A 7 -71.27 43.46 3.25
CA PHE A 7 -69.84 43.57 3.47
C PHE A 7 -69.36 42.21 4.03
N CYS A 8 -68.58 41.45 3.25
CA CYS A 8 -67.82 40.35 3.79
C CYS A 8 -66.41 40.83 4.15
N LYS A 9 -66.05 40.81 5.45
CA LYS A 9 -64.70 41.04 5.96
C LYS A 9 -63.91 39.73 5.70
N ALA A 10 -62.94 39.82 4.82
CA ALA A 10 -61.94 38.73 4.65
C ALA A 10 -60.90 38.83 5.78
N LEU A 11 -60.83 37.84 6.67
CA LEU A 11 -59.74 37.62 7.56
C LEU A 11 -58.58 37.02 6.73
N ALA A 12 -57.49 37.76 6.60
CA ALA A 12 -56.24 37.28 6.05
C ALA A 12 -55.55 36.40 7.11
N ALA A 13 -55.58 35.11 6.94
CA ALA A 13 -54.73 34.16 7.69
C ALA A 13 -53.33 34.17 7.05
N ALA A 14 -52.34 34.74 7.74
CA ALA A 14 -50.95 34.62 7.38
C ALA A 14 -50.45 33.18 7.66
N PRO A 15 -49.80 32.51 6.72
CA PRO A 15 -49.17 31.23 7.03
C PRO A 15 -47.91 31.48 7.87
N LEU A 16 -47.87 30.98 9.09
CA LEU A 16 -46.67 30.81 9.88
C LEU A 16 -45.74 29.81 9.15
N ALA A 17 -44.76 30.33 8.40
CA ALA A 17 -43.68 29.55 7.90
C ALA A 17 -42.77 29.16 9.07
N ALA A 18 -42.99 27.96 9.61
CA ALA A 18 -42.00 27.33 10.51
C ALA A 18 -40.71 27.11 9.70
N PRO A 19 -39.53 27.50 10.21
CA PRO A 19 -38.27 27.12 9.55
C PRO A 19 -38.14 25.58 9.63
N MET A 20 -38.31 24.92 8.48
CA MET A 20 -37.84 23.54 8.34
C MET A 20 -36.33 23.57 8.53
N LEU A 21 -35.88 23.16 9.70
CA LEU A 21 -34.51 22.71 9.93
C LEU A 21 -34.30 21.50 9.00
N LEU A 22 -33.82 21.76 7.79
CA LEU A 22 -33.22 20.77 6.94
C LEU A 22 -31.94 20.30 7.66
N GLY A 23 -32.11 19.43 8.64
CA GLY A 23 -31.03 18.60 9.13
C GLY A 23 -30.48 17.89 7.91
N SER A 24 -29.25 18.19 7.51
CA SER A 24 -28.53 17.40 6.52
C SER A 24 -28.57 15.94 7.01
N VAL A 25 -29.40 15.13 6.37
CA VAL A 25 -29.36 13.68 6.53
C VAL A 25 -28.00 13.29 5.97
N SER A 26 -26.99 13.17 6.84
CA SER A 26 -25.72 12.58 6.47
C SER A 26 -26.06 11.19 5.96
N ALA A 27 -25.77 10.91 4.70
CA ALA A 27 -25.94 9.57 4.17
C ALA A 27 -25.20 8.58 5.07
N GLU A 28 -25.85 7.46 5.40
CA GLU A 28 -25.24 6.44 6.24
C GLU A 28 -23.99 5.90 5.53
N GLU A 29 -22.85 5.99 6.22
CA GLU A 29 -21.60 5.48 5.66
C GLU A 29 -21.62 3.94 5.59
N MET A 30 -20.78 3.36 4.71
CA MET A 30 -20.72 1.91 4.52
C MET A 30 -20.50 1.17 5.85
N SER A 31 -21.29 0.10 6.04
CA SER A 31 -21.20 -0.77 7.21
C SER A 31 -20.23 -1.95 7.05
N GLY A 32 -19.61 -2.10 5.89
CA GLY A 32 -18.60 -3.12 5.60
C GLY A 32 -17.56 -2.62 4.63
N ILE A 33 -16.32 -3.07 4.78
CA ILE A 33 -15.20 -2.71 3.91
C ILE A 33 -14.34 -3.94 3.60
N VAL A 34 -13.68 -3.93 2.44
CA VAL A 34 -12.69 -4.94 2.04
C VAL A 34 -11.31 -4.29 2.06
N ILE A 35 -10.37 -4.90 2.81
CA ILE A 35 -8.98 -4.47 2.92
C ILE A 35 -8.09 -5.56 2.34
N VAL A 36 -7.24 -5.20 1.36
CA VAL A 36 -6.42 -6.17 0.62
C VAL A 36 -4.94 -5.97 0.91
N SER A 37 -4.26 -7.10 1.19
CA SER A 37 -2.81 -7.21 1.37
C SER A 37 -2.17 -8.10 0.30
N GLN A 38 -0.84 -8.22 0.36
CA GLN A 38 -0.08 -9.26 -0.32
C GLN A 38 0.70 -10.08 0.73
N HIS A 39 1.60 -10.98 0.28
CA HIS A 39 2.40 -11.83 1.18
C HIS A 39 3.65 -11.10 1.69
N GLY A 40 3.97 -11.29 2.96
CA GLY A 40 5.22 -10.82 3.57
C GLY A 40 5.04 -9.99 4.84
N LEU A 41 6.16 -9.71 5.48
CA LEU A 41 6.23 -8.92 6.70
C LEU A 41 5.72 -7.46 6.52
N PRO A 42 5.87 -6.81 5.34
CA PRO A 42 5.34 -5.47 5.11
C PRO A 42 3.84 -5.29 5.42
N TYR A 43 3.07 -6.38 5.47
CA TYR A 43 1.62 -6.36 5.72
C TYR A 43 1.24 -6.67 7.17
N LEU A 44 2.22 -6.79 8.07
CA LEU A 44 1.99 -6.99 9.51
C LEU A 44 1.06 -5.95 10.14
N PRO A 45 1.10 -4.64 9.79
CA PRO A 45 0.14 -3.68 10.33
C PRO A 45 -1.32 -4.06 10.09
N LEU A 46 -1.65 -4.63 8.92
CA LEU A 46 -3.01 -5.07 8.61
C LEU A 46 -3.41 -6.30 9.45
N MET A 47 -2.46 -7.20 9.71
CA MET A 47 -2.69 -8.37 10.58
C MET A 47 -2.94 -7.94 12.02
N VAL A 48 -2.22 -6.92 12.51
CA VAL A 48 -2.44 -6.30 13.81
C VAL A 48 -3.82 -5.62 13.86
N MET A 49 -4.18 -4.84 12.82
CA MET A 49 -5.50 -4.20 12.71
C MET A 49 -6.63 -5.23 12.81
N ASP A 50 -6.53 -6.36 12.09
CA ASP A 50 -7.56 -7.42 12.13
C ASP A 50 -7.59 -8.14 13.49
N THR A 51 -6.43 -8.55 14.01
CA THR A 51 -6.35 -9.32 15.27
C THR A 51 -6.84 -8.52 16.45
N LEU A 52 -6.48 -7.23 16.54
CA LEU A 52 -6.85 -6.35 17.65
C LEU A 52 -8.14 -5.56 17.41
N LYS A 53 -8.84 -5.81 16.29
CA LYS A 53 -10.10 -5.14 15.94
C LYS A 53 -9.98 -3.61 15.93
N LEU A 54 -8.86 -3.08 15.41
CA LEU A 54 -8.57 -1.65 15.51
C LEU A 54 -9.50 -0.80 14.64
N VAL A 55 -9.90 -1.29 13.46
CA VAL A 55 -10.84 -0.57 12.59
C VAL A 55 -12.19 -0.45 13.26
N GLU A 56 -12.72 -1.54 13.80
CA GLU A 56 -14.00 -1.58 14.54
C GLU A 56 -13.95 -0.67 15.78
N LYS A 57 -12.82 -0.67 16.51
CA LYS A 57 -12.59 0.19 17.67
C LYS A 57 -12.69 1.67 17.31
N HIS A 58 -11.97 2.09 16.25
CA HIS A 58 -11.96 3.49 15.82
C HIS A 58 -13.26 3.91 15.14
N ALA A 59 -13.91 3.02 14.38
CA ALA A 59 -15.22 3.26 13.79
C ALA A 59 -16.28 3.51 14.87
N THR A 60 -16.30 2.71 15.94
CA THR A 60 -17.19 2.92 17.09
C THR A 60 -16.97 4.28 17.75
N LYS A 61 -15.70 4.69 17.94
CA LYS A 61 -15.37 6.03 18.49
C LYS A 61 -15.84 7.17 17.58
N ALA A 62 -15.83 6.95 16.25
CA ALA A 62 -16.32 7.91 15.27
C ALA A 62 -17.85 7.89 15.09
N GLY A 63 -18.58 7.08 15.87
CA GLY A 63 -20.04 6.92 15.76
C GLY A 63 -20.48 6.18 14.49
N VAL A 64 -19.59 5.38 13.89
CA VAL A 64 -19.90 4.52 12.74
C VAL A 64 -20.05 3.08 13.20
N ARG A 65 -21.21 2.48 12.93
CA ARG A 65 -21.42 1.05 13.16
C ARG A 65 -20.86 0.28 11.98
N LEU A 66 -19.57 -0.08 12.06
CA LEU A 66 -18.88 -0.85 11.04
C LEU A 66 -18.97 -2.34 11.35
N LEU A 67 -19.36 -3.15 10.38
CA LEU A 67 -19.20 -4.59 10.42
C LEU A 67 -17.70 -4.94 10.35
N LYS A 68 -17.34 -6.16 10.76
CA LYS A 68 -15.95 -6.62 10.68
C LYS A 68 -15.42 -6.43 9.25
N PRO A 69 -14.29 -5.75 9.04
CA PRO A 69 -13.65 -5.65 7.73
C PRO A 69 -13.30 -7.04 7.17
N ASP A 70 -13.47 -7.23 5.86
CA ASP A 70 -13.06 -8.44 5.16
C ASP A 70 -11.60 -8.26 4.70
N TYR A 71 -10.67 -8.97 5.34
CA TYR A 71 -9.24 -8.93 5.00
C TYR A 71 -8.91 -10.04 4.01
N LYS A 72 -8.33 -9.65 2.86
CA LYS A 72 -7.94 -10.57 1.78
C LYS A 72 -6.47 -10.44 1.43
N THR A 73 -5.87 -11.54 0.98
CA THR A 73 -4.48 -11.54 0.48
C THR A 73 -4.49 -11.93 -1.00
N LEU A 74 -3.82 -11.13 -1.84
CA LEU A 74 -3.65 -11.38 -3.27
C LEU A 74 -2.18 -11.65 -3.59
N GLY A 75 -1.94 -12.35 -4.71
CA GLY A 75 -0.61 -12.82 -5.07
C GLY A 75 0.36 -11.75 -5.58
N GLY A 76 -0.13 -10.55 -5.97
CA GLY A 76 0.74 -9.51 -6.52
C GLY A 76 0.04 -8.19 -6.82
N THR A 77 0.85 -7.20 -7.18
CA THR A 77 0.42 -5.81 -7.41
C THR A 77 -0.64 -5.67 -8.51
N GLN A 78 -0.55 -6.45 -9.60
CA GLN A 78 -1.52 -6.33 -10.70
C GLN A 78 -2.93 -6.75 -10.25
N SER A 79 -3.05 -7.89 -9.56
CA SER A 79 -4.35 -8.36 -9.04
C SER A 79 -4.99 -7.37 -8.07
N LEU A 80 -4.16 -6.66 -7.29
CA LEU A 80 -4.63 -5.62 -6.38
C LEU A 80 -5.14 -4.39 -7.14
N ILE A 81 -4.44 -3.95 -8.18
CA ILE A 81 -4.88 -2.86 -9.06
C ILE A 81 -6.25 -3.20 -9.68
N ASP A 82 -6.40 -4.41 -10.20
CA ASP A 82 -7.64 -4.87 -10.82
C ASP A 82 -8.80 -4.93 -9.81
N ALA A 83 -8.54 -5.39 -8.59
CA ALA A 83 -9.52 -5.43 -7.50
C ALA A 83 -10.01 -4.02 -7.09
N LEU A 84 -9.11 -3.04 -7.06
CA LEU A 84 -9.48 -1.65 -6.76
C LEU A 84 -10.34 -1.04 -7.87
N LEU A 85 -9.90 -1.18 -9.12
CA LEU A 85 -10.59 -0.59 -10.26
C LEU A 85 -11.97 -1.23 -10.52
N SER A 86 -12.13 -2.52 -10.21
CA SER A 86 -13.42 -3.22 -10.27
C SER A 86 -14.33 -2.99 -9.08
N GLY A 87 -13.86 -2.26 -8.04
CA GLY A 87 -14.63 -2.02 -6.82
C GLY A 87 -14.74 -3.21 -5.87
N GLN A 88 -13.93 -4.26 -6.06
CA GLN A 88 -13.89 -5.44 -5.20
C GLN A 88 -13.12 -5.21 -3.89
N MET A 89 -12.44 -4.07 -3.76
CA MET A 89 -11.82 -3.64 -2.51
C MET A 89 -12.03 -2.14 -2.27
N ASN A 90 -11.98 -1.74 -1.00
CA ASN A 90 -12.06 -0.35 -0.58
C ASN A 90 -10.67 0.20 -0.24
N PHE A 91 -9.85 -0.59 0.44
CA PHE A 91 -8.48 -0.28 0.81
C PHE A 91 -7.54 -1.41 0.38
N GLY A 92 -6.33 -1.08 -0.04
CA GLY A 92 -5.33 -2.09 -0.34
C GLY A 92 -3.93 -1.54 -0.16
N VAL A 93 -2.97 -2.43 0.10
CA VAL A 93 -1.56 -2.02 0.25
C VAL A 93 -0.76 -2.45 -0.96
N THR A 94 -0.17 -1.46 -1.64
CA THR A 94 0.72 -1.64 -2.79
C THR A 94 2.01 -0.84 -2.59
N GLY A 95 2.97 -1.01 -3.48
CA GLY A 95 4.17 -0.16 -3.51
C GLY A 95 3.90 1.22 -4.11
N VAL A 96 4.81 2.16 -3.86
CA VAL A 96 4.72 3.54 -4.39
C VAL A 96 4.59 3.59 -5.92
N PRO A 97 5.31 2.78 -6.73
CA PRO A 97 5.09 2.74 -8.19
C PRO A 97 3.68 2.31 -8.61
N GLY A 98 3.07 1.38 -7.88
CA GLY A 98 1.69 0.99 -8.10
C GLY A 98 0.71 2.15 -7.86
N LEU A 99 0.92 2.91 -6.77
CA LEU A 99 0.18 4.14 -6.50
C LEU A 99 0.40 5.17 -7.61
N ALA A 100 1.64 5.45 -7.99
CA ALA A 100 1.99 6.43 -9.03
C ALA A 100 1.32 6.09 -10.37
N THR A 101 1.33 4.82 -10.76
CA THR A 101 0.65 4.32 -11.97
C THR A 101 -0.87 4.52 -11.90
N LEU A 102 -1.48 4.20 -10.76
CA LEU A 102 -2.92 4.36 -10.56
C LEU A 102 -3.31 5.85 -10.57
N TRP A 103 -2.56 6.68 -9.86
CA TRP A 103 -2.79 8.12 -9.83
C TRP A 103 -2.67 8.73 -11.24
N ASP A 104 -1.60 8.41 -11.98
CA ASP A 104 -1.41 8.92 -13.35
C ASP A 104 -2.59 8.61 -14.27
N LYS A 105 -3.16 7.39 -14.16
CA LYS A 105 -4.32 6.96 -14.95
C LYS A 105 -5.63 7.57 -14.50
N THR A 106 -5.77 7.94 -13.22
CA THR A 106 -7.06 8.29 -12.62
C THR A 106 -7.15 9.73 -12.13
N ALA A 107 -6.04 10.48 -12.06
CA ALA A 107 -6.01 11.85 -11.56
C ALA A 107 -6.94 12.76 -12.35
N GLY A 108 -7.75 13.54 -11.63
CA GLY A 108 -8.76 14.43 -12.18
C GLY A 108 -10.02 13.74 -12.71
N THR A 109 -10.18 12.44 -12.46
CA THR A 109 -11.40 11.69 -12.76
C THR A 109 -12.22 11.40 -11.50
N PRO A 110 -13.51 11.05 -11.61
CA PRO A 110 -14.30 10.62 -10.45
C PRO A 110 -13.73 9.39 -9.74
N ASN A 111 -12.89 8.60 -10.42
CA ASN A 111 -12.27 7.38 -9.89
C ASN A 111 -10.82 7.61 -9.43
N GLU A 112 -10.43 8.86 -9.16
CA GLU A 112 -9.08 9.17 -8.71
C GLU A 112 -8.65 8.31 -7.53
N VAL A 113 -7.46 7.71 -7.63
CA VAL A 113 -6.86 6.88 -6.59
C VAL A 113 -5.71 7.64 -5.95
N ARG A 114 -5.69 7.66 -4.61
CA ARG A 114 -4.60 8.20 -3.81
C ARG A 114 -4.26 7.25 -2.67
N ALA A 115 -3.10 7.44 -2.07
CA ALA A 115 -2.76 6.77 -0.83
C ALA A 115 -3.41 7.46 0.37
N LEU A 116 -3.96 6.68 1.29
CA LEU A 116 -4.38 7.17 2.59
C LEU A 116 -3.16 7.54 3.45
N SER A 117 -2.14 6.66 3.44
CA SER A 117 -0.85 6.92 4.10
C SER A 117 0.21 5.92 3.65
N ALA A 118 1.47 6.10 4.08
CA ALA A 118 2.42 5.00 4.13
C ALA A 118 1.98 3.93 5.15
N VAL A 119 2.51 2.72 5.01
CA VAL A 119 2.26 1.61 5.94
C VAL A 119 3.54 1.25 6.70
N GLN A 120 4.67 1.31 6.00
CA GLN A 120 5.99 1.08 6.54
C GLN A 120 7.07 1.48 5.52
N SER A 121 8.33 1.63 5.99
CA SER A 121 9.52 1.71 5.14
C SER A 121 10.38 0.49 5.41
N MET A 122 10.72 -0.26 4.36
CA MET A 122 11.53 -1.48 4.41
C MET A 122 12.34 -1.63 3.14
N PRO A 123 13.56 -2.19 3.21
CA PRO A 123 14.32 -2.47 2.01
C PRO A 123 13.77 -3.68 1.24
N PHE A 124 14.04 -3.68 -0.05
CA PHE A 124 14.09 -4.89 -0.86
C PHE A 124 15.53 -5.38 -0.94
N MET A 125 15.72 -6.70 -0.98
CA MET A 125 17.04 -7.32 -1.17
C MET A 125 17.02 -8.16 -2.45
N LEU A 126 17.87 -7.80 -3.43
CA LEU A 126 18.09 -8.64 -4.59
C LEU A 126 19.07 -9.75 -4.18
N VAL A 127 18.53 -10.92 -3.96
CA VAL A 127 19.31 -12.10 -3.56
C VAL A 127 19.46 -13.07 -4.71
N THR A 128 20.57 -13.84 -4.73
CA THR A 128 20.84 -14.85 -5.73
C THR A 128 21.50 -16.09 -5.12
N ASN A 129 21.26 -17.25 -5.73
CA ASN A 129 21.96 -18.49 -5.43
C ASN A 129 23.11 -18.80 -6.40
N ARG A 130 23.44 -17.87 -7.31
CA ARG A 130 24.54 -17.98 -8.27
C ARG A 130 25.78 -17.29 -7.72
N GLU A 131 26.80 -18.06 -7.42
CA GLU A 131 28.07 -17.53 -6.89
C GLU A 131 28.75 -16.51 -7.80
N SER A 132 28.57 -16.66 -9.12
CA SER A 132 29.16 -15.77 -10.12
C SER A 132 28.52 -14.37 -10.18
N ILE A 133 27.32 -14.18 -9.62
CA ILE A 133 26.59 -12.90 -9.64
C ILE A 133 26.93 -12.14 -8.36
N LYS A 134 27.79 -11.11 -8.45
CA LYS A 134 28.17 -10.25 -7.32
C LYS A 134 27.54 -8.88 -7.40
N THR A 135 27.25 -8.43 -8.61
CA THR A 135 26.64 -7.14 -8.92
C THR A 135 25.55 -7.32 -9.96
N ILE A 136 24.75 -6.26 -10.18
CA ILE A 136 23.75 -6.30 -11.24
C ILE A 136 24.34 -6.40 -12.67
N ARG A 137 25.66 -6.17 -12.83
CA ARG A 137 26.38 -6.32 -14.11
C ARG A 137 26.59 -7.77 -14.53
N ASP A 138 26.57 -8.68 -13.57
CA ASP A 138 26.89 -10.09 -13.78
C ASP A 138 25.71 -10.92 -14.29
N PHE A 139 24.50 -10.33 -14.33
CA PHE A 139 23.30 -10.98 -14.86
C PHE A 139 23.41 -11.17 -16.38
N THR A 140 23.00 -12.34 -16.84
CA THR A 140 22.97 -12.77 -18.24
C THR A 140 21.59 -13.29 -18.64
N ASP A 141 21.42 -13.66 -19.90
CA ASP A 141 20.19 -14.29 -20.44
C ASP A 141 19.86 -15.66 -19.81
N LYS A 142 20.84 -16.28 -19.11
CA LYS A 142 20.67 -17.55 -18.38
C LYS A 142 20.07 -17.37 -17.00
N ASP A 143 19.91 -16.13 -16.55
CA ASP A 143 19.45 -15.82 -15.20
C ASP A 143 17.98 -15.37 -15.20
N LYS A 144 17.26 -15.73 -14.15
CA LYS A 144 15.87 -15.30 -13.94
C LYS A 144 15.69 -14.66 -12.57
N ILE A 145 15.30 -13.39 -12.59
CA ILE A 145 15.01 -12.57 -11.41
C ILE A 145 13.51 -12.58 -11.16
N ALA A 146 13.07 -13.21 -10.09
CA ALA A 146 11.67 -13.20 -9.68
C ALA A 146 11.28 -11.85 -9.06
N LEU A 147 10.13 -11.32 -9.46
CA LEU A 147 9.50 -10.10 -8.98
C LEU A 147 8.00 -10.35 -8.75
N PRO A 148 7.32 -9.65 -7.83
CA PRO A 148 5.87 -9.81 -7.63
C PRO A 148 5.03 -9.35 -8.82
N ALA A 149 5.56 -8.42 -9.63
CA ALA A 149 5.00 -8.04 -10.92
C ALA A 149 6.08 -7.32 -11.74
N VAL A 150 6.36 -7.83 -12.94
CA VAL A 150 7.31 -7.19 -13.86
C VAL A 150 6.81 -5.81 -14.28
N LYS A 151 7.73 -4.85 -14.42
CA LYS A 151 7.49 -3.47 -14.89
C LYS A 151 6.63 -2.56 -14.02
N VAL A 152 5.94 -3.07 -12.97
CA VAL A 152 5.00 -2.26 -12.17
C VAL A 152 5.22 -2.37 -10.67
N SER A 153 5.87 -3.43 -10.17
CA SER A 153 6.18 -3.54 -8.74
C SER A 153 7.30 -2.59 -8.33
N SER A 154 7.37 -2.25 -7.04
CA SER A 154 8.48 -1.43 -6.50
C SER A 154 9.83 -2.06 -6.78
N GLN A 155 9.94 -3.38 -6.71
CA GLN A 155 11.14 -4.11 -7.02
C GLN A 155 11.55 -3.94 -8.50
N ALA A 156 10.58 -4.03 -9.43
CA ALA A 156 10.84 -3.84 -10.85
C ALA A 156 11.36 -2.43 -11.13
N ILE A 157 10.68 -1.41 -10.60
CA ILE A 157 11.08 -0.01 -10.80
C ILE A 157 12.42 0.28 -10.11
N CYS A 158 12.65 -0.23 -8.91
CA CYS A 158 13.93 -0.08 -8.21
C CYS A 158 15.09 -0.77 -8.97
N LEU A 159 14.84 -1.93 -9.61
CA LEU A 159 15.84 -2.59 -10.47
C LEU A 159 16.14 -1.74 -11.72
N GLN A 160 15.13 -1.13 -12.32
CA GLN A 160 15.29 -0.19 -13.42
C GLN A 160 16.07 1.07 -13.01
N MET A 161 15.79 1.62 -11.81
CA MET A 161 16.56 2.74 -11.25
C MET A 161 18.03 2.37 -11.04
N ALA A 162 18.30 1.17 -10.53
CA ALA A 162 19.65 0.65 -10.36
C ALA A 162 20.34 0.49 -11.73
N ALA A 163 19.66 -0.05 -12.73
CA ALA A 163 20.17 -0.18 -14.09
C ALA A 163 20.48 1.19 -14.74
N ALA A 164 19.59 2.16 -14.57
CA ALA A 164 19.81 3.53 -15.05
C ALA A 164 21.02 4.20 -14.39
N LYS A 165 21.24 3.93 -13.10
CA LYS A 165 22.39 4.44 -12.34
C LYS A 165 23.70 3.83 -12.81
N GLU A 166 23.66 2.54 -13.15
CA GLU A 166 24.81 1.74 -13.50
C GLU A 166 25.27 1.93 -14.97
N TRP A 167 24.30 2.00 -15.90
CA TRP A 167 24.60 2.02 -17.35
C TRP A 167 24.10 3.28 -18.07
N GLY A 168 23.50 4.21 -17.38
CA GLY A 168 22.89 5.40 -17.95
C GLY A 168 21.38 5.26 -18.17
N GLN A 169 20.71 6.42 -18.23
CA GLN A 169 19.26 6.53 -18.26
C GLN A 169 18.60 5.73 -19.39
N ASP A 170 19.22 5.70 -20.57
CA ASP A 170 18.68 5.00 -21.77
C ASP A 170 18.74 3.47 -21.62
N GLN A 171 19.48 2.96 -20.64
CA GLN A 171 19.63 1.53 -20.35
C GLN A 171 18.83 1.06 -19.15
N TYR A 172 17.87 1.87 -18.68
CA TYR A 172 17.07 1.54 -17.48
C TYR A 172 16.38 0.18 -17.55
N ALA A 173 15.94 -0.25 -18.73
CA ALA A 173 15.24 -1.51 -18.94
C ALA A 173 16.16 -2.71 -19.24
N ARG A 174 17.49 -2.53 -19.10
CA ARG A 174 18.50 -3.54 -19.50
C ARG A 174 18.30 -4.91 -18.82
N LEU A 175 17.80 -4.92 -17.59
CA LEU A 175 17.57 -6.14 -16.84
C LEU A 175 16.13 -6.70 -16.97
N ASP A 176 15.21 -5.95 -17.59
CA ASP A 176 13.81 -6.36 -17.75
C ASP A 176 13.66 -7.74 -18.44
N PRO A 177 14.45 -8.10 -19.49
CA PRO A 177 14.36 -9.39 -20.15
C PRO A 177 14.66 -10.59 -19.24
N PHE A 178 15.37 -10.37 -18.14
CA PHE A 178 15.72 -11.41 -17.16
C PHE A 178 14.68 -11.53 -16.04
N THR A 179 13.68 -10.65 -16.00
CA THR A 179 12.66 -10.62 -14.93
C THR A 179 11.47 -11.51 -15.24
N ILE A 180 10.93 -12.17 -14.20
CA ILE A 180 9.69 -12.93 -14.27
C ILE A 180 8.77 -12.60 -13.11
N THR A 181 7.45 -12.68 -13.36
CA THR A 181 6.44 -12.51 -12.29
C THR A 181 6.33 -13.80 -11.48
N ARG A 182 6.55 -13.70 -10.17
CA ARG A 182 6.34 -14.79 -9.22
C ARG A 182 6.03 -14.25 -7.82
N PRO A 183 5.02 -14.79 -7.11
CA PRO A 183 4.75 -14.43 -5.71
C PRO A 183 5.97 -14.70 -4.83
N HIS A 184 6.18 -13.85 -3.82
CA HIS A 184 7.35 -13.95 -2.93
C HIS A 184 7.56 -15.32 -2.28
N PRO A 185 6.52 -16.03 -1.76
CA PRO A 185 6.71 -17.37 -1.18
C PRO A 185 7.31 -18.37 -2.16
N ASP A 186 6.83 -18.35 -3.42
CA ASP A 186 7.25 -19.27 -4.48
C ASP A 186 8.65 -18.90 -5.00
N ALA A 187 8.93 -17.61 -5.12
CA ALA A 187 10.22 -17.08 -5.50
C ALA A 187 11.31 -17.49 -4.49
N ALA A 188 11.06 -17.27 -3.20
CA ALA A 188 11.97 -17.65 -2.13
C ALA A 188 12.23 -19.17 -2.12
N THR A 189 11.16 -19.97 -2.28
CA THR A 189 11.32 -21.44 -2.39
C THR A 189 12.19 -21.83 -3.59
N SER A 190 12.02 -21.15 -4.73
CA SER A 190 12.84 -21.42 -5.93
C SER A 190 14.32 -21.12 -5.70
N VAL A 191 14.65 -19.97 -5.11
CA VAL A 191 16.05 -19.58 -4.82
C VAL A 191 16.70 -20.52 -3.81
N ILE A 192 15.98 -20.88 -2.73
CA ILE A 192 16.49 -21.75 -1.67
C ILE A 192 16.70 -23.17 -2.17
N SER A 193 15.72 -23.74 -2.88
CA SER A 193 15.79 -25.13 -3.35
C SER A 193 16.74 -25.34 -4.52
N LYS A 194 17.05 -24.29 -5.28
CA LYS A 194 17.84 -24.35 -6.53
C LYS A 194 17.26 -25.30 -7.60
N ALA A 195 15.99 -25.67 -7.46
CA ALA A 195 15.32 -26.68 -8.28
C ALA A 195 14.66 -26.14 -9.56
N THR A 196 14.69 -24.81 -9.76
CA THR A 196 14.04 -24.14 -10.89
C THR A 196 15.02 -23.23 -11.64
N GLU A 197 14.61 -22.71 -12.79
CA GLU A 197 15.36 -21.70 -13.54
C GLU A 197 15.53 -20.37 -12.79
N VAL A 198 14.66 -20.10 -11.78
CA VAL A 198 14.71 -18.88 -10.97
C VAL A 198 15.87 -18.99 -9.99
N ASN A 199 16.90 -18.21 -10.24
CA ASN A 199 18.10 -18.19 -9.43
C ASN A 199 18.25 -16.91 -8.59
N SER A 200 17.39 -15.93 -8.80
CA SER A 200 17.45 -14.64 -8.12
C SER A 200 16.04 -14.13 -7.80
N HIS A 201 15.93 -13.40 -6.71
CA HIS A 201 14.67 -12.81 -6.26
C HIS A 201 14.90 -11.42 -5.68
N TYR A 202 14.17 -10.43 -6.17
CA TYR A 202 14.16 -9.13 -5.50
C TYR A 202 13.12 -9.17 -4.40
N SER A 203 13.57 -9.59 -3.25
CA SER A 203 12.82 -10.12 -2.13
C SER A 203 12.41 -9.06 -1.12
N VAL A 204 11.43 -9.39 -0.27
CA VAL A 204 11.01 -8.60 0.91
C VAL A 204 11.13 -9.44 2.18
N ALA A 205 11.11 -8.79 3.34
CA ALA A 205 11.01 -9.50 4.62
C ALA A 205 9.69 -10.30 4.69
N PRO A 206 9.66 -11.51 5.29
CA PRO A 206 10.79 -12.18 5.92
C PRO A 206 11.59 -13.05 4.92
N TYR A 207 11.16 -13.10 3.64
CA TYR A 207 11.70 -14.06 2.66
C TYR A 207 13.20 -13.89 2.44
N TYR A 208 13.70 -12.65 2.32
CA TYR A 208 15.14 -12.46 2.14
C TYR A 208 15.97 -12.94 3.34
N TYR A 209 15.43 -12.93 4.56
CA TYR A 209 16.12 -13.51 5.71
C TYR A 209 16.25 -15.03 5.56
N TYR A 210 15.19 -15.71 5.09
CA TYR A 210 15.23 -17.15 4.84
C TYR A 210 16.17 -17.51 3.69
N GLU A 211 16.15 -16.71 2.64
CA GLU A 211 17.00 -16.87 1.47
C GLU A 211 18.48 -16.69 1.83
N LEU A 212 18.81 -15.63 2.57
CA LEU A 212 20.19 -15.34 3.01
C LEU A 212 20.72 -16.34 4.03
N ALA A 213 19.86 -17.03 4.78
CA ALA A 213 20.24 -18.13 5.66
C ALA A 213 20.54 -19.42 4.89
N ALA A 214 20.12 -19.55 3.63
CA ALA A 214 20.34 -20.74 2.82
C ALA A 214 21.78 -20.80 2.27
N PRO A 215 22.43 -21.97 2.25
CA PRO A 215 23.81 -22.11 1.77
C PRO A 215 24.00 -21.62 0.33
N GLY A 216 24.97 -20.71 0.12
CA GLY A 216 25.35 -20.18 -1.18
C GLY A 216 24.39 -19.12 -1.75
N VAL A 217 23.42 -18.64 -0.96
CA VAL A 217 22.61 -17.48 -1.30
C VAL A 217 23.24 -16.23 -0.70
N HIS A 218 23.28 -15.14 -1.45
CA HIS A 218 23.85 -13.89 -1.00
C HIS A 218 23.10 -12.68 -1.59
N ASN A 219 23.28 -11.52 -0.97
CA ASN A 219 22.71 -10.25 -1.44
C ASN A 219 23.56 -9.65 -2.56
N VAL A 220 22.91 -9.16 -3.61
CA VAL A 220 23.51 -8.46 -4.75
C VAL A 220 23.27 -6.96 -4.67
N LEU A 221 22.06 -6.55 -4.22
CA LEU A 221 21.64 -5.16 -4.16
C LEU A 221 20.61 -4.94 -3.04
N LYS A 222 20.79 -3.90 -2.23
CA LYS A 222 19.81 -3.38 -1.31
C LYS A 222 19.11 -2.17 -1.92
N SER A 223 17.80 -2.10 -1.88
CA SER A 223 17.04 -0.99 -2.49
C SER A 223 17.42 0.38 -1.91
N TYR A 224 17.80 0.45 -0.65
CA TYR A 224 18.22 1.70 0.00
C TYR A 224 19.48 2.30 -0.64
N ASP A 225 20.38 1.46 -1.20
CA ASP A 225 21.55 1.95 -1.94
C ASP A 225 21.15 2.59 -3.28
N THR A 226 20.07 2.09 -3.87
CA THR A 226 19.49 2.67 -5.10
C THR A 226 18.73 3.95 -4.81
N LEU A 227 17.94 3.97 -3.74
CA LEU A 227 17.03 5.08 -3.38
C LEU A 227 17.72 6.18 -2.56
N GLY A 228 18.94 5.92 -2.02
CA GLY A 228 19.68 6.89 -1.20
C GLY A 228 19.32 6.85 0.28
N GLY A 229 18.60 5.81 0.74
CA GLY A 229 18.24 5.62 2.15
C GLY A 229 16.90 4.95 2.35
N PRO A 230 16.37 4.98 3.59
CA PRO A 230 15.05 4.44 3.91
C PRO A 230 13.95 5.03 3.03
N ALA A 231 13.11 4.17 2.50
CA ALA A 231 12.03 4.55 1.58
C ALA A 231 10.75 3.77 1.88
N THR A 232 9.62 4.38 1.64
CA THR A 232 8.31 3.73 1.77
C THR A 232 8.21 2.54 0.83
N ASN A 233 8.04 1.36 1.42
CA ASN A 233 7.80 0.13 0.67
C ASN A 233 6.32 -0.04 0.34
N GLY A 234 5.44 0.17 1.32
CA GLY A 234 4.00 0.00 1.18
C GLY A 234 3.21 1.26 1.48
N VAL A 235 2.20 1.52 0.65
CA VAL A 235 1.20 2.59 0.81
C VAL A 235 -0.20 1.99 0.80
N MET A 236 -1.07 2.45 1.68
CA MET A 236 -2.49 2.08 1.68
C MET A 236 -3.24 2.96 0.69
N ILE A 237 -3.71 2.37 -0.40
CA ILE A 237 -4.43 3.06 -1.47
C ILE A 237 -5.94 2.91 -1.35
N MET A 238 -6.67 3.91 -1.85
CA MET A 238 -8.12 3.93 -1.95
C MET A 238 -8.61 4.88 -3.05
N ALA A 239 -9.86 4.73 -3.47
CA ALA A 239 -10.50 5.70 -4.37
C ALA A 239 -10.94 6.96 -3.61
N LYS A 240 -10.67 8.15 -4.15
CA LYS A 240 -11.09 9.43 -3.57
C LYS A 240 -12.61 9.50 -3.35
N LYS A 241 -13.41 8.99 -4.31
CA LYS A 241 -14.87 8.93 -4.16
C LYS A 241 -15.33 8.13 -2.93
N PHE A 242 -14.60 7.07 -2.56
CA PHE A 242 -14.92 6.30 -1.36
C PHE A 242 -14.67 7.14 -0.10
N ARG A 243 -13.51 7.81 -0.03
CA ARG A 243 -13.17 8.73 1.07
C ARG A 243 -14.22 9.83 1.24
N ASP A 244 -14.60 10.46 0.13
CA ASP A 244 -15.56 11.57 0.16
C ASP A 244 -16.97 11.13 0.61
N ALA A 245 -17.37 9.90 0.27
CA ALA A 245 -18.63 9.31 0.70
C ALA A 245 -18.59 8.71 2.12
N ASN A 246 -17.39 8.33 2.62
CA ASN A 246 -17.19 7.62 3.88
C ASN A 246 -16.06 8.24 4.72
N PRO A 247 -16.13 9.54 5.07
CA PRO A 247 -15.01 10.22 5.72
C PRO A 247 -14.72 9.68 7.13
N ARG A 248 -15.74 9.28 7.90
CA ARG A 248 -15.55 8.72 9.25
C ARG A 248 -14.96 7.32 9.21
N VAL A 249 -15.39 6.48 8.25
CA VAL A 249 -14.81 5.15 8.01
C VAL A 249 -13.34 5.32 7.59
N THR A 250 -13.04 6.25 6.69
CA THR A 250 -11.67 6.54 6.25
C THR A 250 -10.78 6.98 7.41
N ALA A 251 -11.26 7.91 8.25
CA ALA A 251 -10.55 8.36 9.44
C ALA A 251 -10.32 7.21 10.43
N ALA A 252 -11.29 6.30 10.60
CA ALA A 252 -11.16 5.13 11.46
C ALA A 252 -10.08 4.15 10.95
N VAL A 253 -10.02 3.89 9.65
CA VAL A 253 -8.97 3.05 9.04
C VAL A 253 -7.60 3.70 9.19
N TYR A 254 -7.47 5.00 8.96
CA TYR A 254 -6.23 5.75 9.17
C TYR A 254 -5.74 5.68 10.62
N ALA A 255 -6.65 5.92 11.59
CA ALA A 255 -6.33 5.83 13.01
C ALA A 255 -5.94 4.39 13.44
N ALA A 256 -6.61 3.38 12.88
CA ALA A 256 -6.29 1.98 13.12
C ALA A 256 -4.90 1.62 12.60
N LEU A 257 -4.52 2.13 11.43
CA LEU A 257 -3.19 1.89 10.85
C LEU A 257 -2.07 2.56 11.68
N ASN A 258 -2.29 3.79 12.15
CA ASN A 258 -1.36 4.46 13.06
C ASN A 258 -1.17 3.68 14.36
N GLU A 259 -2.28 3.25 14.99
CA GLU A 259 -2.23 2.46 16.21
C GLU A 259 -1.53 1.10 16.00
N ALA A 260 -1.72 0.48 14.84
CA ALA A 260 -1.04 -0.77 14.49
C ALA A 260 0.48 -0.59 14.37
N GLY A 261 0.94 0.47 13.71
CA GLY A 261 2.37 0.82 13.64
C GLY A 261 2.97 1.07 15.02
N ASP A 262 2.28 1.86 15.86
CA ASP A 262 2.67 2.12 17.24
C ASP A 262 2.75 0.86 18.08
N PHE A 263 1.76 -0.05 17.90
CA PHE A 263 1.73 -1.33 18.59
C PHE A 263 2.94 -2.19 18.22
N ILE A 264 3.28 -2.31 16.94
CA ILE A 264 4.42 -3.09 16.47
C ILE A 264 5.73 -2.54 17.04
N ASN A 265 5.91 -1.23 17.00
CA ASN A 265 7.10 -0.56 17.53
C ASN A 265 7.29 -0.79 19.05
N LYS A 266 6.19 -0.87 19.80
CA LYS A 266 6.23 -1.02 21.29
C LYS A 266 6.18 -2.48 21.74
N ASN A 267 5.66 -3.40 20.92
CA ASN A 267 5.31 -4.76 21.31
C ASN A 267 5.74 -5.79 20.26
N SER A 268 7.00 -5.75 19.82
CA SER A 268 7.53 -6.63 18.76
C SER A 268 7.31 -8.13 19.04
N GLY A 269 7.33 -8.55 20.32
CA GLY A 269 7.05 -9.92 20.71
C GLY A 269 5.61 -10.36 20.44
N GLN A 270 4.62 -9.50 20.74
CA GLN A 270 3.21 -9.79 20.43
C GLN A 270 2.93 -9.64 18.93
N ALA A 271 3.58 -8.70 18.27
CA ALA A 271 3.50 -8.54 16.82
C ALA A 271 4.04 -9.79 16.09
N ALA A 272 5.14 -10.39 16.59
CA ALA A 272 5.66 -11.65 16.07
C ALA A 272 4.68 -12.81 16.25
N GLU A 273 4.01 -12.91 17.41
CA GLU A 273 2.96 -13.92 17.64
C GLU A 273 1.79 -13.75 16.65
N ILE A 274 1.35 -12.53 16.43
CA ILE A 274 0.28 -12.22 15.46
C ILE A 274 0.73 -12.66 14.05
N TYR A 275 1.96 -12.31 13.63
CA TYR A 275 2.47 -12.71 12.32
C TYR A 275 2.50 -14.22 12.16
N VAL A 276 3.17 -14.92 13.08
CA VAL A 276 3.33 -16.38 13.03
C VAL A 276 1.96 -17.09 13.00
N LYS A 277 1.02 -16.65 13.82
CA LYS A 277 -0.32 -17.23 13.87
C LYS A 277 -1.13 -16.96 12.59
N THR A 278 -1.12 -15.73 12.11
CA THR A 278 -1.92 -15.31 10.95
C THR A 278 -1.42 -15.96 9.65
N THR A 279 -0.10 -16.07 9.49
CA THR A 279 0.52 -16.63 8.28
C THR A 279 0.76 -18.13 8.37
N ASN A 280 0.54 -18.75 9.54
CA ASN A 280 0.94 -20.12 9.84
C ASN A 280 2.44 -20.35 9.53
N GLU A 281 3.28 -19.37 9.92
CA GLU A 281 4.72 -19.37 9.65
C GLU A 281 5.41 -20.56 10.35
N LYS A 282 6.22 -21.29 9.58
CA LYS A 282 6.96 -22.49 10.06
C LYS A 282 8.45 -22.44 9.75
N ARG A 283 8.91 -21.42 9.02
CA ARG A 283 10.32 -21.29 8.61
C ARG A 283 11.17 -20.53 9.63
N SER A 284 10.53 -19.80 10.54
CA SER A 284 11.20 -19.05 11.59
C SER A 284 10.56 -19.31 12.96
N THR A 285 11.37 -19.24 13.98
CA THR A 285 10.94 -19.18 15.37
C THR A 285 10.35 -17.82 15.68
N LYS A 286 9.63 -17.71 16.81
CA LYS A 286 9.14 -16.43 17.33
C LYS A 286 10.29 -15.44 17.55
N ASP A 287 11.40 -15.89 18.10
CA ASP A 287 12.56 -15.04 18.41
C ASP A 287 13.25 -14.51 17.16
N GLU A 288 13.34 -15.31 16.11
CA GLU A 288 13.80 -14.83 14.80
C GLU A 288 12.83 -13.81 14.21
N MET A 289 11.53 -14.05 14.30
CA MET A 289 10.52 -13.07 13.83
C MET A 289 10.59 -11.75 14.60
N ILE A 290 10.85 -11.77 15.91
CA ILE A 290 11.10 -10.56 16.70
C ILE A 290 12.30 -9.79 16.14
N LYS A 291 13.41 -10.50 15.81
CA LYS A 291 14.59 -9.85 15.21
C LYS A 291 14.26 -9.23 13.85
N PHE A 292 13.50 -9.91 13.00
CA PHE A 292 13.10 -9.36 11.69
C PHE A 292 12.19 -8.13 11.83
N ILE A 293 11.25 -8.16 12.77
CA ILE A 293 10.35 -7.01 13.05
C ILE A 293 11.12 -5.82 13.61
N SER A 294 12.13 -6.08 14.44
CA SER A 294 12.93 -5.06 15.14
C SER A 294 14.21 -4.67 14.39
N ASP A 295 14.41 -5.17 13.16
CA ASP A 295 15.55 -4.76 12.32
C ASP A 295 15.47 -3.24 12.10
N PRO A 296 16.55 -2.48 12.34
CA PRO A 296 16.56 -1.02 12.18
C PRO A 296 16.17 -0.52 10.79
N ASP A 297 16.34 -1.34 9.77
CA ASP A 297 15.92 -1.04 8.40
C ASP A 297 14.39 -1.16 8.20
N ASN A 298 13.69 -1.84 9.12
CA ASN A 298 12.25 -2.05 9.07
C ASN A 298 11.53 -1.02 9.95
N VAL A 299 11.14 0.09 9.35
CA VAL A 299 10.52 1.23 10.06
C VAL A 299 9.00 1.17 9.91
N TRP A 300 8.31 0.94 11.02
CA TRP A 300 6.84 0.92 11.09
C TRP A 300 6.31 2.34 11.26
N THR A 301 5.93 2.97 10.14
CA THR A 301 5.55 4.38 10.12
C THR A 301 4.52 4.66 9.03
N THR A 302 3.62 5.60 9.30
CA THR A 302 2.66 6.14 8.32
C THR A 302 3.20 7.37 7.58
N VAL A 303 4.42 7.82 7.92
CA VAL A 303 5.09 8.95 7.23
C VAL A 303 5.62 8.50 5.88
N PRO A 304 5.17 9.10 4.75
CA PRO A 304 5.74 8.80 3.44
C PRO A 304 7.21 9.23 3.35
N GLN A 305 8.06 8.35 2.83
CA GLN A 305 9.49 8.59 2.64
C GLN A 305 9.88 8.30 1.20
N GLN A 306 10.55 9.24 0.55
CA GLN A 306 11.09 9.14 -0.82
C GLN A 306 10.05 8.70 -1.88
N SER A 307 8.78 9.09 -1.70
CA SER A 307 7.70 8.71 -2.62
C SER A 307 7.87 9.38 -3.98
N MET A 308 8.47 10.58 -4.02
CA MET A 308 8.69 11.32 -5.24
C MET A 308 9.79 10.74 -6.14
N GLU A 309 10.78 10.04 -5.57
CA GLU A 309 11.89 9.42 -6.32
C GLU A 309 11.36 8.43 -7.37
N PHE A 310 10.38 7.61 -7.00
CA PHE A 310 9.73 6.70 -7.92
C PHE A 310 8.94 7.44 -9.01
N ALA A 311 8.15 8.43 -8.63
CA ALA A 311 7.32 9.19 -9.57
C ALA A 311 8.20 9.97 -10.59
N GLN A 312 9.26 10.60 -10.13
CA GLN A 312 10.22 11.33 -10.96
C GLN A 312 10.92 10.39 -11.94
N PHE A 313 11.40 9.24 -11.47
CA PHE A 313 12.03 8.25 -12.33
C PHE A 313 11.06 7.72 -13.38
N MET A 314 9.84 7.31 -12.99
CA MET A 314 8.82 6.77 -13.89
C MET A 314 8.39 7.81 -14.95
N ASN A 315 8.29 9.09 -14.58
CA ASN A 315 8.01 10.16 -15.50
C ASN A 315 9.18 10.37 -16.49
N LYS A 316 10.41 10.38 -15.98
CA LYS A 316 11.63 10.56 -16.78
C LYS A 316 11.82 9.45 -17.84
N VAL A 317 11.45 8.19 -17.52
CA VAL A 317 11.53 7.07 -18.48
C VAL A 317 10.25 6.90 -19.30
N GLY A 318 9.25 7.78 -19.14
CA GLY A 318 8.03 7.81 -19.94
C GLY A 318 6.97 6.75 -19.57
N THR A 319 7.14 6.02 -18.45
CA THR A 319 6.16 5.06 -17.96
C THR A 319 5.02 5.72 -17.18
N MET A 320 5.22 6.97 -16.76
CA MET A 320 4.23 7.85 -16.13
C MET A 320 4.16 9.17 -16.93
N LYS A 321 2.95 9.62 -17.28
CA LYS A 321 2.75 10.81 -18.11
C LYS A 321 2.67 12.10 -17.28
N ARG A 322 2.01 12.06 -16.13
CA ARG A 322 1.80 13.18 -15.22
C ARG A 322 2.77 13.08 -14.06
N LEU A 323 3.52 14.12 -13.78
CA LEU A 323 4.37 14.21 -12.60
C LEU A 323 3.61 14.97 -11.51
N PRO A 324 3.40 14.40 -10.31
CA PRO A 324 2.86 15.15 -9.19
C PRO A 324 3.84 16.26 -8.77
N SER A 325 3.33 17.42 -8.38
CA SER A 325 4.14 18.56 -7.94
C SER A 325 4.78 18.28 -6.57
N SER A 326 4.12 17.46 -5.76
CA SER A 326 4.60 17.02 -4.45
C SER A 326 4.00 15.66 -4.09
N TRP A 327 4.56 15.00 -3.08
CA TRP A 327 3.99 13.77 -2.55
C TRP A 327 2.52 13.93 -2.09
N LYS A 328 2.12 15.14 -1.64
CA LYS A 328 0.75 15.43 -1.21
C LYS A 328 -0.29 15.26 -2.32
N ASP A 329 0.10 15.41 -3.58
CA ASP A 329 -0.81 15.24 -4.72
C ASP A 329 -1.27 13.79 -4.89
N ILE A 330 -0.45 12.84 -4.47
CA ILE A 330 -0.74 11.40 -4.56
C ILE A 330 -1.19 10.80 -3.24
N PHE A 331 -1.26 11.59 -2.15
CA PHE A 331 -1.77 11.18 -0.84
C PHE A 331 -3.04 11.91 -0.48
N MET A 332 -3.87 11.30 0.38
CA MET A 332 -5.09 11.90 0.92
C MET A 332 -4.75 12.94 2.00
N PRO A 333 -5.64 13.93 2.24
CA PRO A 333 -5.42 15.00 3.22
C PRO A 333 -5.09 14.52 4.63
N GLU A 334 -5.53 13.32 5.02
CA GLU A 334 -5.25 12.70 6.32
C GLU A 334 -3.76 12.58 6.63
N SER A 335 -2.91 12.49 5.59
CA SER A 335 -1.45 12.39 5.73
C SER A 335 -0.72 13.73 5.56
N HIS A 336 -1.38 14.81 5.15
CA HIS A 336 -0.70 16.05 4.71
C HIS A 336 0.04 16.81 5.82
N GLU A 337 -0.32 16.58 7.09
CA GLU A 337 0.39 17.18 8.24
C GLU A 337 1.68 16.43 8.61
N LEU A 338 1.92 15.25 7.99
CA LEU A 338 3.14 14.50 8.20
C LEU A 338 4.33 15.15 7.46
N LYS A 339 5.55 14.91 7.98
CA LYS A 339 6.79 15.36 7.34
C LYS A 339 7.23 14.35 6.26
N GLY A 340 6.37 14.14 5.26
CA GLY A 340 6.61 13.20 4.16
C GLY A 340 7.50 13.78 3.04
N SER A 341 7.96 12.88 2.13
CA SER A 341 8.78 13.22 0.96
C SER A 341 8.49 12.32 -0.27
#